data_0a5e1e285234f31066c81e527374aa7f
#
_entry.id   0a5e1e285234f31066c81e527374aa7f
#
_cell.length_a   1.000
_cell.length_b   1.000
_cell.length_c   1.000
_cell.angle_alpha   90.00
_cell.angle_beta   90.00
_cell.angle_gamma   90.00
#
_symmetry.space_group_name_H-M   'P 1'
#
loop_
_entity.id
_entity.type
_entity.pdbx_description
1 polymer ?
#
loop_
_entity_poly.entity_id
_entity_poly.type
_entity_poly.pdbx_seq_one_letter_code
_entity_poly.pdbx_strand_id
1 'polypeptide(L)'
;MPVRRPRGALYGIVAAVFVSGTGIGSLLPILPLFLRERGASYSFVGLIVGAALAAQAVGQWPAGWLAERIGRKEMMVAGLLVAAAGSLMFLLPLPIEWLVAVRFLQGLGFAAAAPAEIAAVADVVAPEELGRAYGWVSAARQSGFIVGPAIGGLLAVFGRWTVFAVTGGALATAAVVAALTLPRSVRRPRAEVSIARVFMRSTRVGVAMRAVVTMTFGLGLLIGIYDVIWSLYMRSIGASDVIIGLSFTFFALPLVAVTPLAGRAADRWDRRWLAFTSVALGSLMAVIYPFVNIIPIVMGVGVVEATFWAFTEPAMNSFLMEAVRDRRGEAQGVVGTAQSGSMAIGSLIGGSLFALGVGVPFFVAAAVGFGFALAALPGLRAAGRRGPVIQEPA
;
A
#
# COMPACT_ATOMS: atom_id res chain seq x y z
N MET A 1 37.39 4.19 -14.00
CA MET A 1 37.58 4.03 -12.54
C MET A 1 36.24 3.58 -11.92
N PRO A 2 36.18 2.47 -11.20
CA PRO A 2 34.96 2.10 -10.49
C PRO A 2 34.75 3.12 -9.35
N VAL A 3 33.70 3.91 -9.50
CA VAL A 3 33.26 4.81 -8.42
C VAL A 3 32.92 3.91 -7.22
N ARG A 4 33.71 3.96 -6.15
CA ARG A 4 33.39 3.32 -4.87
C ARG A 4 32.02 3.85 -4.42
N ARG A 5 30.99 3.07 -4.65
CA ARG A 5 29.62 3.39 -4.23
C ARG A 5 29.57 3.32 -2.70
N PRO A 6 29.24 4.40 -1.98
CA PRO A 6 29.32 4.39 -0.54
C PRO A 6 28.21 3.47 0.00
N ARG A 7 28.58 2.36 0.64
CA ARG A 7 27.64 1.47 1.36
C ARG A 7 26.73 2.22 2.32
N GLY A 8 27.20 3.36 2.84
CA GLY A 8 26.42 4.26 3.68
C GLY A 8 25.15 4.81 3.04
N ALA A 9 25.11 4.98 1.71
CA ALA A 9 23.91 5.48 1.02
C ALA A 9 22.77 4.46 1.03
N LEU A 10 23.07 3.15 0.85
CA LEU A 10 22.04 2.10 0.96
C LEU A 10 21.45 2.03 2.37
N TYR A 11 22.31 2.07 3.40
CA TYR A 11 21.83 2.09 4.78
C TYR A 11 21.01 3.34 5.10
N GLY A 12 21.38 4.48 4.51
CA GLY A 12 20.58 5.71 4.59
C GLY A 12 19.18 5.56 3.99
N ILE A 13 19.07 4.94 2.81
CA ILE A 13 17.77 4.65 2.19
C ILE A 13 16.95 3.70 3.09
N VAL A 14 17.55 2.61 3.55
CA VAL A 14 16.90 1.61 4.43
C VAL A 14 16.38 2.28 5.71
N ALA A 15 17.20 3.11 6.36
CA ALA A 15 16.79 3.85 7.56
C ALA A 15 15.68 4.86 7.28
N ALA A 16 15.78 5.65 6.20
CA ALA A 16 14.75 6.60 5.82
C ALA A 16 13.41 5.91 5.51
N VAL A 17 13.44 4.78 4.80
CA VAL A 17 12.25 3.99 4.47
C VAL A 17 11.63 3.37 5.73
N PHE A 18 12.44 2.86 6.66
CA PHE A 18 11.94 2.32 7.93
C PHE A 18 11.26 3.41 8.76
N VAL A 19 11.93 4.56 8.93
CA VAL A 19 11.43 5.68 9.74
C VAL A 19 10.16 6.27 9.12
N SER A 20 10.14 6.49 7.79
CA SER A 20 8.95 6.98 7.09
C SER A 20 7.80 5.98 7.14
N GLY A 21 8.09 4.68 6.94
CA GLY A 21 7.12 3.60 7.04
C GLY A 21 6.49 3.50 8.44
N THR A 22 7.30 3.65 9.50
CA THR A 22 6.82 3.68 10.88
C THR A 22 5.92 4.89 11.14
N GLY A 23 6.31 6.07 10.66
CA GLY A 23 5.49 7.28 10.77
C GLY A 23 4.14 7.13 10.06
N ILE A 24 4.14 6.68 8.81
CA ILE A 24 2.91 6.46 8.04
C ILE A 24 2.04 5.40 8.72
N GLY A 25 2.64 4.28 9.13
CA GLY A 25 1.94 3.19 9.80
C GLY A 25 1.26 3.63 11.10
N SER A 26 1.87 4.57 11.85
CA SER A 26 1.28 5.07 13.10
C SER A 26 0.00 5.87 12.88
N LEU A 27 -0.20 6.47 11.71
CA LEU A 27 -1.41 7.20 11.37
C LEU A 27 -2.61 6.29 11.09
N LEU A 28 -2.39 5.09 10.56
CA LEU A 28 -3.47 4.21 10.09
C LEU A 28 -4.56 3.96 11.16
N PRO A 29 -4.22 3.53 12.40
CA PRO A 29 -5.23 3.27 13.41
C PRO A 29 -5.88 4.54 13.97
N ILE A 30 -5.20 5.67 13.93
CA ILE A 30 -5.56 6.86 14.71
C ILE A 30 -6.29 7.92 13.88
N LEU A 31 -5.97 8.04 12.60
CA LEU A 31 -6.53 9.09 11.75
C LEU A 31 -8.08 9.07 11.70
N PRO A 32 -8.77 7.94 11.47
CA PRO A 32 -10.25 7.94 11.47
C PRO A 32 -10.85 8.39 12.81
N LEU A 33 -10.23 7.98 13.91
CA LEU A 33 -10.68 8.32 15.27
C LEU A 33 -10.46 9.81 15.59
N PHE A 34 -9.30 10.36 15.21
CA PHE A 34 -8.98 11.77 15.36
C PHE A 34 -9.96 12.66 14.58
N LEU A 35 -10.30 12.27 13.35
CA LEU A 35 -11.27 13.00 12.53
C LEU A 35 -12.68 12.98 13.14
N ARG A 36 -13.09 11.83 13.68
CA ARG A 36 -14.37 11.72 14.40
C ARG A 36 -14.41 12.60 15.64
N GLU A 37 -13.34 12.68 16.40
CA GLU A 37 -13.19 13.54 17.58
C GLU A 37 -13.31 15.02 17.21
N ARG A 38 -12.85 15.41 16.00
CA ARG A 38 -13.03 16.75 15.44
C ARG A 38 -14.41 17.00 14.80
N GLY A 39 -15.35 16.06 14.92
CA GLY A 39 -16.73 16.22 14.44
C GLY A 39 -16.95 15.83 12.97
N ALA A 40 -15.97 15.22 12.28
CA ALA A 40 -16.18 14.72 10.91
C ALA A 40 -17.31 13.67 10.89
N SER A 41 -18.21 13.75 9.92
CA SER A 41 -19.13 12.64 9.63
C SER A 41 -18.34 11.41 9.15
N TYR A 42 -18.91 10.21 9.25
CA TYR A 42 -18.27 8.99 8.78
C TYR A 42 -17.89 9.07 7.28
N SER A 43 -18.78 9.62 6.45
CA SER A 43 -18.51 9.82 5.02
C SER A 43 -17.34 10.78 4.80
N PHE A 44 -17.23 11.82 5.64
CA PHE A 44 -16.13 12.79 5.52
C PHE A 44 -14.80 12.21 5.97
N VAL A 45 -14.80 11.30 6.97
CA VAL A 45 -13.61 10.50 7.33
C VAL A 45 -13.13 9.70 6.12
N GLY A 46 -14.04 9.01 5.43
CA GLY A 46 -13.70 8.27 4.21
C GLY A 46 -13.12 9.16 3.11
N LEU A 47 -13.69 10.35 2.91
CA LEU A 47 -13.19 11.35 1.95
C LEU A 47 -11.76 11.80 2.29
N ILE A 48 -11.47 12.13 3.55
CA ILE A 48 -10.14 12.58 3.97
C ILE A 48 -9.12 11.44 3.84
N VAL A 49 -9.45 10.21 4.25
CA VAL A 49 -8.56 9.05 4.10
C VAL A 49 -8.31 8.78 2.61
N GLY A 50 -9.36 8.72 1.81
CA GLY A 50 -9.29 8.44 0.37
C GLY A 50 -8.55 9.53 -0.43
N ALA A 51 -8.56 10.78 0.04
CA ALA A 51 -7.89 11.90 -0.65
C ALA A 51 -6.38 11.66 -0.83
N ALA A 52 -5.69 11.09 0.17
CA ALA A 52 -4.26 10.77 0.04
C ALA A 52 -4.01 9.62 -0.95
N LEU A 53 -4.87 8.60 -0.96
CA LEU A 53 -4.77 7.47 -1.89
C LEU A 53 -5.07 7.93 -3.33
N ALA A 54 -6.07 8.79 -3.51
CA ALA A 54 -6.37 9.41 -4.80
C ALA A 54 -5.20 10.26 -5.31
N ALA A 55 -4.59 11.06 -4.42
CA ALA A 55 -3.41 11.84 -4.75
C ALA A 55 -2.22 10.95 -5.15
N GLN A 56 -2.02 9.82 -4.46
CA GLN A 56 -1.01 8.85 -4.84
C GLN A 56 -1.31 8.22 -6.20
N ALA A 57 -2.55 7.81 -6.46
CA ALA A 57 -2.94 7.19 -7.73
C ALA A 57 -2.66 8.10 -8.93
N VAL A 58 -2.96 9.41 -8.82
CA VAL A 58 -2.73 10.38 -9.91
C VAL A 58 -1.31 10.94 -9.92
N GLY A 59 -0.65 11.01 -8.76
CA GLY A 59 0.64 11.66 -8.58
C GLY A 59 1.86 10.78 -8.87
N GLN A 60 1.76 9.46 -8.69
CA GLN A 60 2.92 8.55 -8.83
C GLN A 60 3.57 8.63 -10.20
N TRP A 61 2.76 8.74 -11.24
CA TRP A 61 3.29 8.78 -12.60
C TRP A 61 4.00 10.12 -12.93
N PRO A 62 3.38 11.31 -12.73
CA PRO A 62 4.07 12.59 -12.88
C PRO A 62 5.32 12.71 -12.01
N ALA A 63 5.26 12.18 -10.78
CA ALA A 63 6.38 12.18 -9.86
C ALA A 63 7.57 11.34 -10.36
N GLY A 64 7.31 10.16 -10.93
CA GLY A 64 8.35 9.34 -11.57
C GLY A 64 9.05 10.07 -12.72
N TRP A 65 8.28 10.72 -13.60
CA TRP A 65 8.82 11.53 -14.68
C TRP A 65 9.61 12.76 -14.16
N LEU A 66 9.12 13.40 -13.11
CA LEU A 66 9.78 14.56 -12.51
C LEU A 66 11.09 14.14 -11.81
N ALA A 67 11.12 12.96 -11.17
CA ALA A 67 12.30 12.41 -10.54
C ALA A 67 13.46 12.17 -11.52
N GLU A 68 13.15 11.84 -12.78
CA GLU A 68 14.18 11.70 -13.82
C GLU A 68 14.78 13.06 -14.24
N ARG A 69 14.02 14.15 -14.15
CA ARG A 69 14.44 15.52 -14.53
C ARG A 69 15.12 16.28 -13.40
N ILE A 70 14.52 16.28 -12.22
CA ILE A 70 15.01 17.05 -11.06
C ILE A 70 16.11 16.25 -10.36
N GLY A 71 15.94 14.92 -10.24
CA GLY A 71 16.83 14.02 -9.52
C GLY A 71 16.06 13.18 -8.50
N ARG A 72 16.50 11.95 -8.31
CA ARG A 72 15.83 10.97 -7.44
C ARG A 72 15.94 11.36 -5.96
N LYS A 73 17.13 11.82 -5.54
CA LYS A 73 17.37 12.33 -4.18
C LYS A 73 16.47 13.53 -3.88
N GLU A 74 16.46 14.49 -4.77
CA GLU A 74 15.71 15.73 -4.64
C GLU A 74 14.20 15.46 -4.54
N MET A 75 13.69 14.54 -5.38
CA MET A 75 12.28 14.13 -5.34
C MET A 75 11.92 13.37 -4.07
N MET A 76 12.78 12.45 -3.62
CA MET A 76 12.57 11.73 -2.36
C MET A 76 12.51 12.69 -1.17
N VAL A 77 13.49 13.60 -1.08
CA VAL A 77 13.57 14.59 0.02
C VAL A 77 12.38 15.53 -0.01
N ALA A 78 12.07 16.12 -1.18
CA ALA A 78 10.94 17.04 -1.32
C ALA A 78 9.60 16.34 -0.99
N GLY A 79 9.39 15.11 -1.49
CA GLY A 79 8.20 14.33 -1.20
C GLY A 79 8.02 14.02 0.28
N LEU A 80 9.09 13.62 0.97
CA LEU A 80 9.05 13.38 2.42
C LEU A 80 8.79 14.67 3.21
N LEU A 81 9.37 15.81 2.81
CA LEU A 81 9.12 17.11 3.46
C LEU A 81 7.67 17.59 3.25
N VAL A 82 7.12 17.43 2.04
CA VAL A 82 5.70 17.74 1.76
C VAL A 82 4.79 16.86 2.62
N ALA A 83 5.08 15.56 2.71
CA ALA A 83 4.31 14.64 3.54
C ALA A 83 4.46 14.97 5.05
N ALA A 84 5.65 15.38 5.50
CA ALA A 84 5.89 15.85 6.87
C ALA A 84 5.07 17.10 7.19
N ALA A 85 5.14 18.10 6.31
CA ALA A 85 4.35 19.32 6.45
C ALA A 85 2.85 19.02 6.52
N GLY A 86 2.34 18.14 5.62
CA GLY A 86 0.96 17.68 5.65
C GLY A 86 0.59 17.03 6.99
N SER A 87 1.48 16.20 7.58
CA SER A 87 1.23 15.63 8.92
C SER A 87 1.16 16.71 10.01
N LEU A 88 2.09 17.66 10.00
CA LEU A 88 2.13 18.74 11.00
C LEU A 88 0.94 19.71 10.87
N MET A 89 0.39 19.90 9.67
CA MET A 89 -0.80 20.73 9.46
C MET A 89 -2.04 20.19 10.19
N PHE A 90 -2.11 18.89 10.51
CA PHE A 90 -3.19 18.34 11.35
C PHE A 90 -3.18 18.87 12.80
N LEU A 91 -2.05 19.43 13.25
CA LEU A 91 -1.92 20.06 14.58
C LEU A 91 -2.55 21.45 14.62
N LEU A 92 -2.77 22.07 13.48
CA LEU A 92 -3.37 23.40 13.38
C LEU A 92 -4.89 23.33 13.57
N PRO A 93 -5.52 24.37 14.11
CA PRO A 93 -6.97 24.45 14.28
C PRO A 93 -7.68 24.77 12.96
N LEU A 94 -7.39 23.96 11.91
CA LEU A 94 -7.99 24.14 10.60
C LEU A 94 -9.45 23.66 10.59
N PRO A 95 -10.34 24.30 9.82
CA PRO A 95 -11.64 23.75 9.48
C PRO A 95 -11.48 22.34 8.87
N ILE A 96 -12.43 21.47 9.18
CA ILE A 96 -12.32 20.04 8.83
C ILE A 96 -12.28 19.82 7.32
N GLU A 97 -12.89 20.70 6.56
CA GLU A 97 -12.92 20.69 5.09
C GLU A 97 -11.52 20.85 4.48
N TRP A 98 -10.66 21.66 5.10
CA TRP A 98 -9.29 21.86 4.66
C TRP A 98 -8.41 20.62 4.85
N LEU A 99 -8.80 19.72 5.77
CA LEU A 99 -8.05 18.48 5.99
C LEU A 99 -8.10 17.54 4.77
N VAL A 100 -9.09 17.70 3.88
CA VAL A 100 -9.11 16.99 2.58
C VAL A 100 -7.93 17.45 1.72
N ALA A 101 -7.74 18.77 1.61
CA ALA A 101 -6.63 19.33 0.83
C ALA A 101 -5.26 19.00 1.45
N VAL A 102 -5.15 19.08 2.78
CA VAL A 102 -3.96 18.68 3.53
C VAL A 102 -3.62 17.21 3.27
N ARG A 103 -4.62 16.34 3.31
CA ARG A 103 -4.46 14.91 3.08
C ARG A 103 -4.09 14.61 1.63
N PHE A 104 -4.67 15.33 0.69
CA PHE A 104 -4.31 15.24 -0.72
C PHE A 104 -2.85 15.68 -0.95
N LEU A 105 -2.43 16.80 -0.37
CA LEU A 105 -1.05 17.28 -0.42
C LEU A 105 -0.06 16.26 0.17
N GLN A 106 -0.40 15.67 1.32
CA GLN A 106 0.38 14.60 1.94
C GLN A 106 0.52 13.38 1.00
N GLY A 107 -0.57 13.00 0.34
CA GLY A 107 -0.58 11.93 -0.66
C GLY A 107 0.31 12.21 -1.87
N LEU A 108 0.35 13.47 -2.36
CA LEU A 108 1.29 13.89 -3.40
C LEU A 108 2.75 13.77 -2.93
N GLY A 109 3.03 14.10 -1.66
CA GLY A 109 4.34 13.89 -1.06
C GLY A 109 4.77 12.42 -1.10
N PHE A 110 3.88 11.50 -0.74
CA PHE A 110 4.15 10.06 -0.82
C PHE A 110 4.28 9.57 -2.26
N ALA A 111 3.46 10.10 -3.19
CA ALA A 111 3.57 9.81 -4.62
C ALA A 111 4.94 10.21 -5.19
N ALA A 112 5.53 11.28 -4.68
CA ALA A 112 6.85 11.75 -5.09
C ALA A 112 7.99 10.91 -4.47
N ALA A 113 7.87 10.56 -3.19
CA ALA A 113 8.93 9.86 -2.46
C ALA A 113 9.07 8.39 -2.89
N ALA A 114 7.97 7.63 -3.00
CA ALA A 114 8.02 6.19 -3.17
C ALA A 114 8.73 5.69 -4.47
N PRO A 115 8.46 6.25 -5.67
CA PRO A 115 9.20 5.88 -6.87
C PRO A 115 10.68 6.30 -6.80
N ALA A 116 10.95 7.46 -6.18
CA ALA A 116 12.29 7.98 -6.05
C ALA A 116 13.15 7.12 -5.11
N GLU A 117 12.59 6.59 -4.02
CA GLU A 117 13.23 5.63 -3.11
C GLU A 117 13.70 4.38 -3.85
N ILE A 118 12.81 3.76 -4.62
CA ILE A 118 13.11 2.54 -5.39
C ILE A 118 14.21 2.83 -6.43
N ALA A 119 14.07 3.95 -7.14
CA ALA A 119 15.03 4.32 -8.16
C ALA A 119 16.41 4.69 -7.58
N ALA A 120 16.46 5.31 -6.39
CA ALA A 120 17.70 5.66 -5.71
C ALA A 120 18.53 4.42 -5.31
N VAL A 121 17.90 3.29 -5.00
CA VAL A 121 18.60 2.02 -4.73
C VAL A 121 19.48 1.63 -5.91
N ALA A 122 18.95 1.70 -7.15
CA ALA A 122 19.68 1.34 -8.34
C ALA A 122 20.87 2.28 -8.65
N ASP A 123 20.88 3.49 -8.08
CA ASP A 123 22.01 4.43 -8.26
C ASP A 123 23.17 4.15 -7.30
N VAL A 124 22.91 3.49 -6.15
CA VAL A 124 23.89 3.34 -5.08
C VAL A 124 24.47 1.94 -4.94
N VAL A 125 23.88 0.92 -5.59
CA VAL A 125 24.39 -0.46 -5.55
C VAL A 125 24.81 -0.95 -6.95
N ALA A 126 25.60 -2.01 -6.98
CA ALA A 126 25.97 -2.68 -8.24
C ALA A 126 24.80 -3.51 -8.77
N PRO A 127 24.71 -3.76 -10.10
CA PRO A 127 23.61 -4.54 -10.70
C PRO A 127 23.43 -5.92 -10.06
N GLU A 128 24.52 -6.56 -9.65
CA GLU A 128 24.55 -7.89 -9.04
C GLU A 128 23.96 -7.90 -7.61
N GLU A 129 23.99 -6.75 -6.93
CA GLU A 129 23.51 -6.57 -5.55
C GLU A 129 22.06 -6.02 -5.48
N LEU A 130 21.45 -5.65 -6.63
CA LEU A 130 20.12 -5.00 -6.68
C LEU A 130 19.04 -5.82 -5.96
N GLY A 131 18.99 -7.13 -6.21
CA GLY A 131 17.99 -8.00 -5.58
C GLY A 131 18.07 -7.97 -4.05
N ARG A 132 19.30 -8.04 -3.50
CA ARG A 132 19.55 -7.97 -2.06
C ARG A 132 19.18 -6.59 -1.50
N ALA A 133 19.56 -5.51 -2.20
CA ALA A 133 19.28 -4.14 -1.77
C ALA A 133 17.77 -3.84 -1.74
N TYR A 134 17.03 -4.24 -2.78
CA TYR A 134 15.56 -4.14 -2.78
C TYR A 134 14.93 -4.98 -1.67
N GLY A 135 15.49 -6.16 -1.37
CA GLY A 135 15.06 -6.98 -0.23
C GLY A 135 15.19 -6.23 1.11
N TRP A 136 16.32 -5.55 1.35
CA TRP A 136 16.51 -4.73 2.56
C TRP A 136 15.53 -3.56 2.65
N VAL A 137 15.30 -2.84 1.55
CA VAL A 137 14.36 -1.72 1.51
C VAL A 137 12.93 -2.18 1.71
N SER A 138 12.54 -3.29 1.09
CA SER A 138 11.22 -3.90 1.28
C SER A 138 11.00 -4.36 2.73
N ALA A 139 12.00 -5.03 3.33
CA ALA A 139 11.95 -5.46 4.71
C ALA A 139 11.83 -4.25 5.68
N ALA A 140 12.59 -3.18 5.43
CA ALA A 140 12.52 -1.95 6.21
C ALA A 140 11.11 -1.32 6.14
N ARG A 141 10.55 -1.22 4.95
CA ARG A 141 9.19 -0.69 4.73
C ARG A 141 8.15 -1.53 5.47
N GLN A 142 8.20 -2.85 5.31
CA GLN A 142 7.27 -3.77 5.96
C GLN A 142 7.38 -3.70 7.49
N SER A 143 8.61 -3.72 8.01
CA SER A 143 8.85 -3.59 9.45
C SER A 143 8.30 -2.28 10.01
N GLY A 144 8.47 -1.17 9.27
CA GLY A 144 7.87 0.12 9.64
C GLY A 144 6.34 0.07 9.70
N PHE A 145 5.70 -0.54 8.70
CA PHE A 145 4.24 -0.71 8.68
C PHE A 145 3.72 -1.68 9.74
N ILE A 146 4.52 -2.64 10.22
CA ILE A 146 4.15 -3.54 11.32
C ILE A 146 4.23 -2.82 12.66
N VAL A 147 5.34 -2.12 12.91
CA VAL A 147 5.63 -1.49 14.20
C VAL A 147 4.87 -0.17 14.36
N GLY A 148 4.67 0.55 13.24
CA GLY A 148 4.03 1.86 13.23
C GLY A 148 2.67 1.91 13.93
N PRO A 149 1.71 1.04 13.59
CA PRO A 149 0.38 1.07 14.20
C PRO A 149 0.41 0.87 15.73
N ALA A 150 1.25 -0.03 16.24
CA ALA A 150 1.43 -0.20 17.69
C ALA A 150 1.97 1.08 18.34
N ILE A 151 2.97 1.71 17.72
CA ILE A 151 3.51 3.02 18.17
C ILE A 151 2.40 4.08 18.13
N GLY A 152 1.60 4.13 17.05
CA GLY A 152 0.49 5.07 16.94
C GLY A 152 -0.53 4.93 18.06
N GLY A 153 -0.92 3.68 18.37
CA GLY A 153 -1.81 3.39 19.49
C GLY A 153 -1.25 3.80 20.85
N LEU A 154 0.06 3.56 21.09
CA LEU A 154 0.74 3.98 22.31
C LEU A 154 0.85 5.51 22.42
N LEU A 155 1.22 6.19 21.34
CA LEU A 155 1.30 7.65 21.32
C LEU A 155 -0.06 8.32 21.58
N ALA A 156 -1.13 7.70 21.09
CA ALA A 156 -2.48 8.24 21.27
C ALA A 156 -2.93 8.32 22.74
N VAL A 157 -2.27 7.59 23.65
CA VAL A 157 -2.49 7.70 25.10
C VAL A 157 -2.17 9.12 25.62
N PHE A 158 -1.19 9.79 24.99
CA PHE A 158 -0.81 11.17 25.30
C PHE A 158 -1.66 12.21 24.53
N GLY A 159 -2.68 11.76 23.83
CA GLY A 159 -3.54 12.53 22.94
C GLY A 159 -3.27 12.18 21.47
N ARG A 160 -4.33 12.02 20.69
CA ARG A 160 -4.22 11.59 19.28
C ARG A 160 -3.43 12.55 18.39
N TRP A 161 -3.33 13.82 18.77
CA TRP A 161 -2.50 14.83 18.09
C TRP A 161 -1.00 14.46 18.09
N THR A 162 -0.52 13.75 19.13
CA THR A 162 0.91 13.34 19.23
C THR A 162 1.34 12.46 18.08
N VAL A 163 0.42 11.65 17.55
CA VAL A 163 0.68 10.76 16.41
C VAL A 163 1.06 11.57 15.17
N PHE A 164 0.37 12.68 14.92
CA PHE A 164 0.66 13.57 13.78
C PHE A 164 1.99 14.31 13.97
N ALA A 165 2.29 14.76 15.19
CA ALA A 165 3.55 15.40 15.52
C ALA A 165 4.73 14.43 15.30
N VAL A 166 4.63 13.21 15.83
CA VAL A 166 5.68 12.18 15.69
C VAL A 166 5.81 11.73 14.23
N THR A 167 4.70 11.54 13.51
CA THR A 167 4.74 11.20 12.08
C THR A 167 5.42 12.30 11.28
N GLY A 168 5.06 13.56 11.51
CA GLY A 168 5.70 14.70 10.83
C GLY A 168 7.20 14.75 11.12
N GLY A 169 7.60 14.57 12.39
CA GLY A 169 8.98 14.47 12.81
C GLY A 169 9.73 13.30 12.18
N ALA A 170 9.12 12.12 12.13
CA ALA A 170 9.69 10.94 11.50
C ALA A 170 9.92 11.15 9.99
N LEU A 171 8.93 11.69 9.27
CA LEU A 171 9.06 12.00 7.84
C LEU A 171 10.12 13.07 7.58
N ALA A 172 10.20 14.11 8.42
CA ALA A 172 11.25 15.13 8.32
C ALA A 172 12.64 14.52 8.60
N THR A 173 12.76 13.65 9.60
CA THR A 173 13.99 12.89 9.90
C THR A 173 14.39 12.01 8.73
N ALA A 174 13.45 11.28 8.13
CA ALA A 174 13.71 10.48 6.94
C ALA A 174 14.21 11.34 5.77
N ALA A 175 13.63 12.53 5.57
CA ALA A 175 14.09 13.49 4.56
C ALA A 175 15.52 13.96 4.81
N VAL A 176 15.87 14.29 6.07
CA VAL A 176 17.22 14.69 6.47
C VAL A 176 18.21 13.54 6.25
N VAL A 177 17.88 12.33 6.68
CA VAL A 177 18.72 11.13 6.45
C VAL A 177 18.96 10.94 4.97
N ALA A 178 17.91 10.99 4.14
CA ALA A 178 18.04 10.88 2.69
C ALA A 178 18.90 12.01 2.10
N ALA A 179 18.71 13.25 2.57
CA ALA A 179 19.49 14.40 2.11
C ALA A 179 20.99 14.29 2.44
N LEU A 180 21.34 13.73 3.59
CA LEU A 180 22.74 13.60 4.04
C LEU A 180 23.45 12.38 3.45
N THR A 181 22.72 11.28 3.23
CA THR A 181 23.33 9.99 2.86
C THR A 181 23.32 9.71 1.36
N LEU A 182 22.31 10.20 0.62
CA LEU A 182 22.27 9.97 -0.82
C LEU A 182 23.22 10.89 -1.59
N PRO A 183 23.93 10.35 -2.57
CA PRO A 183 24.71 11.18 -3.50
C PRO A 183 23.78 12.06 -4.34
N ARG A 184 24.30 13.15 -4.89
CA ARG A 184 23.56 13.95 -5.87
C ARG A 184 23.18 13.09 -7.07
N SER A 185 21.92 13.17 -7.47
CA SER A 185 21.40 12.35 -8.57
C SER A 185 22.04 12.71 -9.90
N VAL A 186 22.48 11.72 -10.65
CA VAL A 186 22.90 11.92 -12.04
C VAL A 186 21.62 12.00 -12.89
N ARG A 187 21.40 13.17 -13.48
CA ARG A 187 20.28 13.38 -14.43
C ARG A 187 20.52 12.52 -15.66
N ARG A 188 19.65 11.57 -15.92
CA ARG A 188 19.68 10.75 -17.14
C ARG A 188 18.48 11.13 -18.01
N PRO A 189 18.68 11.76 -19.17
CA PRO A 189 17.60 11.93 -20.15
C PRO A 189 17.16 10.53 -20.62
N ARG A 190 15.94 10.14 -20.32
CA ARG A 190 15.35 8.90 -20.83
C ARG A 190 14.38 9.22 -21.94
N ALA A 191 14.30 8.32 -22.91
CA ALA A 191 13.40 8.42 -24.04
C ALA A 191 11.96 8.69 -23.57
N GLU A 192 11.25 9.61 -24.25
CA GLU A 192 9.86 9.96 -23.96
C GLU A 192 8.95 8.74 -24.00
N VAL A 193 8.63 8.22 -22.82
CA VAL A 193 7.58 7.22 -22.69
C VAL A 193 6.25 7.95 -22.66
N SER A 194 5.58 8.01 -23.80
CA SER A 194 4.24 8.62 -23.89
C SER A 194 3.22 7.78 -23.11
N ILE A 195 2.56 8.40 -22.12
CA ILE A 195 1.45 7.78 -21.33
C ILE A 195 0.39 7.20 -22.26
N ALA A 196 -0.01 7.99 -23.27
CA ALA A 196 -1.01 7.56 -24.23
C ALA A 196 -0.60 6.25 -24.91
N ARG A 197 0.70 6.05 -25.20
CA ARG A 197 1.21 4.79 -25.75
C ARG A 197 1.18 3.63 -24.74
N VAL A 198 1.48 3.89 -23.48
CA VAL A 198 1.40 2.86 -22.41
C VAL A 198 -0.07 2.48 -22.20
N PHE A 199 -0.97 3.48 -22.09
CA PHE A 199 -2.41 3.23 -21.87
C PHE A 199 -3.08 2.60 -23.08
N MET A 200 -2.82 3.08 -24.31
CA MET A 200 -3.37 2.50 -25.56
C MET A 200 -2.79 1.11 -25.88
N ARG A 201 -1.54 0.82 -25.50
CA ARG A 201 -0.96 -0.53 -25.61
C ARG A 201 -1.50 -1.47 -24.51
N SER A 202 -1.85 -0.95 -23.34
CA SER A 202 -2.45 -1.74 -22.26
C SER A 202 -3.86 -2.25 -22.57
N THR A 203 -4.57 -1.62 -23.51
CA THR A 203 -5.87 -2.13 -23.99
C THR A 203 -5.77 -3.46 -24.74
N ARG A 204 -4.57 -3.85 -25.21
CA ARG A 204 -4.26 -5.20 -25.73
C ARG A 204 -3.75 -6.14 -24.63
N VAL A 205 -4.21 -5.94 -23.41
CA VAL A 205 -3.83 -6.71 -22.23
C VAL A 205 -4.32 -8.16 -22.39
N GLY A 206 -3.39 -9.09 -22.25
CA GLY A 206 -3.71 -10.52 -22.30
C GLY A 206 -4.73 -10.93 -21.23
N VAL A 207 -5.40 -12.03 -21.46
CA VAL A 207 -6.49 -12.53 -20.58
C VAL A 207 -6.00 -12.69 -19.12
N ALA A 208 -4.75 -13.13 -18.91
CA ALA A 208 -4.14 -13.27 -17.59
C ALA A 208 -4.02 -11.93 -16.86
N MET A 209 -3.54 -10.90 -17.56
CA MET A 209 -3.42 -9.56 -17.00
C MET A 209 -4.77 -8.99 -16.58
N ARG A 210 -5.80 -9.15 -17.41
CA ARG A 210 -7.17 -8.72 -17.07
C ARG A 210 -7.66 -9.40 -15.79
N ALA A 211 -7.41 -10.70 -15.63
CA ALA A 211 -7.79 -11.43 -14.43
C ALA A 211 -7.08 -10.88 -13.19
N VAL A 212 -5.76 -10.62 -13.25
CA VAL A 212 -4.99 -10.04 -12.15
C VAL A 212 -5.49 -8.65 -11.82
N VAL A 213 -5.68 -7.77 -12.80
CA VAL A 213 -6.19 -6.40 -12.59
C VAL A 213 -7.58 -6.43 -11.95
N THR A 214 -8.46 -7.32 -12.40
CA THR A 214 -9.81 -7.49 -11.83
C THR A 214 -9.74 -7.90 -10.35
N MET A 215 -8.92 -8.89 -10.00
CA MET A 215 -8.74 -9.32 -8.62
C MET A 215 -8.11 -8.23 -7.77
N THR A 216 -7.06 -7.56 -8.28
CA THR A 216 -6.39 -6.44 -7.60
C THR A 216 -7.36 -5.29 -7.33
N PHE A 217 -8.25 -4.99 -8.28
CA PHE A 217 -9.23 -3.93 -8.13
C PHE A 217 -10.23 -4.26 -7.00
N GLY A 218 -10.76 -5.48 -6.96
CA GLY A 218 -11.64 -5.92 -5.88
C GLY A 218 -10.96 -5.92 -4.51
N LEU A 219 -9.72 -6.42 -4.46
CA LEU A 219 -8.92 -6.42 -3.25
C LEU A 219 -8.60 -5.00 -2.77
N GLY A 220 -8.26 -4.10 -3.68
CA GLY A 220 -7.99 -2.70 -3.33
C GLY A 220 -9.25 -1.99 -2.80
N LEU A 221 -10.42 -2.22 -3.37
CA LEU A 221 -11.69 -1.71 -2.83
C LEU A 221 -11.90 -2.18 -1.38
N LEU A 222 -11.70 -3.48 -1.13
CA LEU A 222 -11.85 -4.08 0.20
C LEU A 222 -10.85 -3.46 1.20
N ILE A 223 -9.57 -3.37 0.83
CA ILE A 223 -8.53 -2.75 1.68
C ILE A 223 -8.88 -1.28 1.97
N GLY A 224 -9.30 -0.53 0.95
CA GLY A 224 -9.68 0.87 1.13
C GLY A 224 -10.88 1.04 2.08
N ILE A 225 -11.87 0.16 2.02
CA ILE A 225 -12.95 0.13 3.00
C ILE A 225 -12.38 -0.11 4.40
N TYR A 226 -11.52 -1.11 4.58
CA TYR A 226 -10.92 -1.46 5.87
C TYR A 226 -10.07 -0.33 6.47
N ASP A 227 -9.31 0.40 5.66
CA ASP A 227 -8.49 1.53 6.10
C ASP A 227 -9.30 2.61 6.86
N VAL A 228 -10.59 2.73 6.52
CA VAL A 228 -11.49 3.67 7.20
C VAL A 228 -12.22 3.03 8.37
N ILE A 229 -12.79 1.84 8.16
CA ILE A 229 -13.77 1.31 9.09
C ILE A 229 -13.15 0.52 10.25
N TRP A 230 -11.95 -0.05 10.07
CA TRP A 230 -11.38 -0.96 11.07
C TRP A 230 -11.24 -0.29 12.45
N SER A 231 -10.63 0.89 12.49
CA SER A 231 -10.48 1.64 13.75
C SER A 231 -11.82 2.07 14.35
N LEU A 232 -12.78 2.46 13.49
CA LEU A 232 -14.12 2.85 13.91
C LEU A 232 -14.89 1.65 14.49
N TYR A 233 -14.79 0.49 13.84
CA TYR A 233 -15.39 -0.76 14.31
C TYR A 233 -14.77 -1.21 15.63
N MET A 234 -13.45 -1.28 15.74
CA MET A 234 -12.76 -1.66 16.97
C MET A 234 -13.14 -0.73 18.12
N ARG A 235 -13.28 0.58 17.85
CA ARG A 235 -13.75 1.55 18.83
C ARG A 235 -15.21 1.28 19.25
N SER A 236 -16.09 0.92 18.33
CA SER A 236 -17.50 0.64 18.61
C SER A 236 -17.71 -0.59 19.52
N ILE A 237 -16.79 -1.53 19.51
CA ILE A 237 -16.78 -2.70 20.42
C ILE A 237 -15.94 -2.48 21.69
N GLY A 238 -15.53 -1.22 21.98
CA GLY A 238 -14.87 -0.83 23.22
C GLY A 238 -13.34 -0.95 23.24
N ALA A 239 -12.67 -1.14 22.11
CA ALA A 239 -11.21 -1.21 22.06
C ALA A 239 -10.58 0.16 22.39
N SER A 240 -9.49 0.15 23.18
CA SER A 240 -8.65 1.32 23.42
C SER A 240 -7.78 1.63 22.19
N ASP A 241 -7.22 2.85 22.09
CA ASP A 241 -6.34 3.23 20.99
C ASP A 241 -5.13 2.29 20.88
N VAL A 242 -4.59 1.81 22.01
CA VAL A 242 -3.51 0.83 22.08
C VAL A 242 -3.92 -0.50 21.44
N ILE A 243 -5.09 -1.01 21.80
CA ILE A 243 -5.61 -2.27 21.26
C ILE A 243 -5.87 -2.12 19.76
N ILE A 244 -6.40 -0.98 19.33
CA ILE A 244 -6.63 -0.70 17.91
C ILE A 244 -5.28 -0.69 17.16
N GLY A 245 -4.27 0.01 17.67
CA GLY A 245 -2.93 -0.01 17.08
C GLY A 245 -2.32 -1.40 17.01
N LEU A 246 -2.41 -2.18 18.10
CA LEU A 246 -1.96 -3.56 18.15
C LEU A 246 -2.70 -4.47 17.18
N SER A 247 -4.00 -4.26 16.94
CA SER A 247 -4.77 -5.09 16.00
C SER A 247 -4.21 -5.01 14.57
N PHE A 248 -3.78 -3.84 14.09
CA PHE A 248 -3.10 -3.67 12.82
C PHE A 248 -1.74 -4.41 12.80
N THR A 249 -0.98 -4.33 13.90
CA THR A 249 0.29 -5.04 14.02
C THR A 249 0.08 -6.56 14.00
N PHE A 250 -0.89 -7.08 14.75
CA PHE A 250 -1.23 -8.51 14.75
C PHE A 250 -1.71 -9.00 13.39
N PHE A 251 -2.48 -8.18 12.67
CA PHE A 251 -2.89 -8.48 11.29
C PHE A 251 -1.70 -8.52 10.33
N ALA A 252 -0.69 -7.70 10.53
CA ALA A 252 0.50 -7.66 9.67
C ALA A 252 1.47 -8.83 9.92
N LEU A 253 1.48 -9.46 11.10
CA LEU A 253 2.39 -10.55 11.43
C LEU A 253 2.27 -11.76 10.49
N PRO A 254 1.06 -12.32 10.23
CA PRO A 254 0.91 -13.41 9.26
C PRO A 254 1.38 -13.06 7.86
N LEU A 255 1.18 -11.82 7.41
CA LEU A 255 1.62 -11.35 6.09
C LEU A 255 3.14 -11.49 5.91
N VAL A 256 3.91 -11.35 6.98
CA VAL A 256 5.38 -11.52 6.94
C VAL A 256 5.78 -12.96 7.24
N ALA A 257 5.25 -13.55 8.30
CA ALA A 257 5.65 -14.89 8.74
C ALA A 257 5.27 -15.99 7.75
N VAL A 258 4.12 -15.87 7.08
CA VAL A 258 3.60 -16.87 6.14
C VAL A 258 4.12 -16.66 4.71
N THR A 259 4.56 -15.45 4.35
CA THR A 259 5.04 -15.14 2.97
C THR A 259 6.09 -16.12 2.43
N PRO A 260 7.10 -16.60 3.19
CA PRO A 260 8.05 -17.59 2.66
C PRO A 260 7.38 -18.94 2.34
N LEU A 261 6.35 -19.33 3.11
CA LEU A 261 5.55 -20.53 2.85
C LEU A 261 4.63 -20.31 1.63
N ALA A 262 4.05 -19.14 1.52
CA ALA A 262 3.21 -18.74 0.39
C ALA A 262 4.00 -18.73 -0.93
N GLY A 263 5.24 -18.26 -0.92
CA GLY A 263 6.14 -18.37 -2.08
C GLY A 263 6.37 -19.82 -2.51
N ARG A 264 6.69 -20.70 -1.56
CA ARG A 264 6.86 -22.15 -1.84
C ARG A 264 5.56 -22.80 -2.35
N ALA A 265 4.43 -22.40 -1.81
CA ALA A 265 3.12 -22.87 -2.28
C ALA A 265 2.85 -22.41 -3.72
N ALA A 266 3.16 -21.14 -4.04
CA ALA A 266 3.04 -20.59 -5.41
C ALA A 266 3.97 -21.29 -6.42
N ASP A 267 5.08 -21.90 -5.98
CA ASP A 267 5.96 -22.69 -6.83
C ASP A 267 5.46 -24.11 -7.05
N ARG A 268 4.72 -24.70 -6.10
CA ARG A 268 4.28 -26.10 -6.13
C ARG A 268 2.84 -26.29 -6.60
N TRP A 269 1.98 -25.32 -6.31
CA TRP A 269 0.55 -25.37 -6.63
C TRP A 269 0.24 -24.49 -7.84
N ASP A 270 -0.92 -24.69 -8.44
CA ASP A 270 -1.39 -23.82 -9.51
C ASP A 270 -1.65 -22.40 -8.97
N ARG A 271 -0.80 -21.47 -9.38
CA ARG A 271 -0.79 -20.06 -8.94
C ARG A 271 -2.14 -19.37 -9.15
N ARG A 272 -2.91 -19.77 -10.17
CA ARG A 272 -4.22 -19.22 -10.50
C ARG A 272 -5.24 -19.55 -9.42
N TRP A 273 -5.29 -20.84 -9.06
CA TRP A 273 -6.21 -21.30 -8.03
C TRP A 273 -5.78 -20.86 -6.64
N LEU A 274 -4.48 -20.78 -6.38
CA LEU A 274 -3.96 -20.25 -5.13
C LEU A 274 -4.33 -18.77 -4.97
N ALA A 275 -4.18 -17.94 -6.02
CA ALA A 275 -4.58 -16.53 -6.00
C ALA A 275 -6.10 -16.39 -5.83
N PHE A 276 -6.90 -17.17 -6.57
CA PHE A 276 -8.36 -17.14 -6.45
C PHE A 276 -8.83 -17.53 -5.04
N THR A 277 -8.37 -18.66 -4.51
CA THR A 277 -8.82 -19.16 -3.22
C THR A 277 -8.40 -18.26 -2.07
N SER A 278 -7.18 -17.70 -2.11
CA SER A 278 -6.71 -16.78 -1.08
C SER A 278 -7.53 -15.48 -1.04
N VAL A 279 -7.82 -14.88 -2.19
CA VAL A 279 -8.68 -13.68 -2.25
C VAL A 279 -10.10 -14.01 -1.84
N ALA A 280 -10.68 -15.11 -2.35
CA ALA A 280 -12.06 -15.48 -2.06
C ALA A 280 -12.28 -15.79 -0.58
N LEU A 281 -11.42 -16.64 0.02
CA LEU A 281 -11.55 -17.01 1.44
C LEU A 281 -11.23 -15.83 2.36
N GLY A 282 -10.17 -15.08 2.07
CA GLY A 282 -9.84 -13.87 2.82
C GLY A 282 -10.98 -12.86 2.81
N SER A 283 -11.60 -12.61 1.64
CA SER A 283 -12.74 -11.69 1.54
C SER A 283 -13.97 -12.17 2.33
N LEU A 284 -14.23 -13.48 2.34
CA LEU A 284 -15.37 -14.05 3.07
C LEU A 284 -15.20 -13.96 4.60
N MET A 285 -13.96 -13.88 5.11
CA MET A 285 -13.73 -13.66 6.56
C MET A 285 -14.37 -12.37 7.05
N ALA A 286 -14.49 -11.36 6.20
CA ALA A 286 -15.15 -10.09 6.52
C ALA A 286 -16.58 -10.26 7.04
N VAL A 287 -17.30 -11.29 6.57
CA VAL A 287 -18.68 -11.57 7.00
C VAL A 287 -18.79 -11.88 8.50
N ILE A 288 -17.69 -12.31 9.13
CA ILE A 288 -17.69 -12.74 10.53
C ILE A 288 -17.73 -11.53 11.48
N TYR A 289 -17.05 -10.43 11.14
CA TYR A 289 -16.86 -9.29 12.03
C TYR A 289 -18.17 -8.69 12.60
N PRO A 290 -19.25 -8.49 11.81
CA PRO A 290 -20.48 -7.93 12.33
C PRO A 290 -21.14 -8.74 13.45
N PHE A 291 -20.82 -10.03 13.55
CA PHE A 291 -21.41 -10.96 14.53
C PHE A 291 -20.54 -11.15 15.78
N VAL A 292 -19.33 -10.55 15.81
CA VAL A 292 -18.37 -10.72 16.90
C VAL A 292 -18.04 -9.35 17.51
N ASN A 293 -18.25 -9.23 18.80
CA ASN A 293 -17.95 -8.02 19.58
C ASN A 293 -16.96 -8.29 20.72
N ILE A 294 -16.30 -9.43 20.71
CA ILE A 294 -15.28 -9.84 21.68
C ILE A 294 -13.89 -9.60 21.04
N ILE A 295 -13.18 -8.60 21.55
CA ILE A 295 -11.91 -8.11 20.95
C ILE A 295 -10.90 -9.23 20.65
N PRO A 296 -10.55 -10.16 21.59
CA PRO A 296 -9.64 -11.25 21.30
C PRO A 296 -10.08 -12.16 20.12
N ILE A 297 -11.39 -12.39 20.00
CA ILE A 297 -11.93 -13.21 18.90
C ILE A 297 -11.82 -12.44 17.58
N VAL A 298 -12.16 -11.14 17.57
CA VAL A 298 -11.99 -10.27 16.39
C VAL A 298 -10.54 -10.26 15.92
N MET A 299 -9.58 -10.13 16.84
CA MET A 299 -8.16 -10.18 16.52
C MET A 299 -7.75 -11.57 15.99
N GLY A 300 -8.27 -12.65 16.55
CA GLY A 300 -8.04 -14.02 16.08
C GLY A 300 -8.56 -14.24 14.65
N VAL A 301 -9.77 -13.76 14.34
CA VAL A 301 -10.33 -13.77 12.98
C VAL A 301 -9.45 -12.98 12.02
N GLY A 302 -8.95 -11.82 12.45
CA GLY A 302 -8.02 -10.99 11.66
C GLY A 302 -6.71 -11.72 11.33
N VAL A 303 -6.14 -12.49 12.26
CA VAL A 303 -4.94 -13.31 12.03
C VAL A 303 -5.21 -14.41 11.00
N VAL A 304 -6.39 -15.07 11.07
CA VAL A 304 -6.79 -16.08 10.07
C VAL A 304 -6.99 -15.43 8.71
N GLU A 305 -7.70 -14.32 8.63
CA GLU A 305 -7.89 -13.55 7.40
C GLU A 305 -6.56 -13.14 6.77
N ALA A 306 -5.66 -12.56 7.56
CA ALA A 306 -4.32 -12.16 7.11
C ALA A 306 -3.49 -13.34 6.62
N THR A 307 -3.71 -14.54 7.17
CA THR A 307 -3.05 -15.76 6.70
C THR A 307 -3.48 -16.09 5.27
N PHE A 308 -4.77 -15.98 4.93
CA PHE A 308 -5.22 -16.14 3.54
C PHE A 308 -4.60 -15.07 2.62
N TRP A 309 -4.55 -13.82 3.07
CA TRP A 309 -4.01 -12.72 2.26
C TRP A 309 -2.50 -12.84 2.04
N ALA A 310 -1.77 -13.48 2.95
CA ALA A 310 -0.33 -13.73 2.78
C ALA A 310 -0.01 -14.56 1.52
N PHE A 311 -0.94 -15.39 1.04
CA PHE A 311 -0.78 -16.16 -0.20
C PHE A 311 -1.14 -15.36 -1.46
N THR A 312 -1.89 -14.25 -1.33
CA THR A 312 -2.45 -13.52 -2.45
C THR A 312 -1.36 -12.87 -3.31
N GLU A 313 -0.49 -12.07 -2.70
CA GLU A 313 0.53 -11.31 -3.43
C GLU A 313 1.56 -12.20 -4.14
N PRO A 314 2.17 -13.21 -3.49
CA PRO A 314 3.08 -14.13 -4.16
C PRO A 314 2.43 -14.88 -5.34
N ALA A 315 1.19 -15.35 -5.16
CA ALA A 315 0.47 -16.08 -6.19
C ALA A 315 0.13 -15.19 -7.39
N MET A 316 -0.40 -13.98 -7.14
CA MET A 316 -0.76 -13.03 -8.20
C MET A 316 0.46 -12.51 -8.96
N ASN A 317 1.53 -12.14 -8.24
CA ASN A 317 2.76 -11.66 -8.87
C ASN A 317 3.43 -12.75 -9.69
N SER A 318 3.52 -13.99 -9.18
CA SER A 318 4.08 -15.11 -9.92
C SER A 318 3.28 -15.41 -11.19
N PHE A 319 1.95 -15.42 -11.08
CA PHE A 319 1.07 -15.62 -12.23
C PHE A 319 1.21 -14.50 -13.28
N LEU A 320 1.27 -13.23 -12.83
CA LEU A 320 1.45 -12.08 -13.71
C LEU A 320 2.80 -12.14 -14.43
N MET A 321 3.90 -12.38 -13.69
CA MET A 321 5.24 -12.38 -14.25
C MET A 321 5.48 -13.51 -15.25
N GLU A 322 4.78 -14.64 -15.08
CA GLU A 322 4.77 -15.74 -16.05
C GLU A 322 4.05 -15.37 -17.34
N ALA A 323 2.91 -14.66 -17.21
CA ALA A 323 2.06 -14.26 -18.32
C ALA A 323 2.67 -13.10 -19.16
N VAL A 324 3.51 -12.25 -18.54
CA VAL A 324 4.02 -11.00 -19.16
C VAL A 324 5.55 -10.96 -19.10
N ARG A 325 6.21 -11.85 -19.87
CA ARG A 325 7.70 -11.99 -19.84
C ARG A 325 8.42 -10.72 -20.26
N ASP A 326 7.96 -10.04 -21.31
CA ASP A 326 8.70 -8.93 -21.96
C ASP A 326 8.26 -7.53 -21.48
N ARG A 327 7.21 -7.42 -20.63
CA ARG A 327 6.60 -6.15 -20.22
C ARG A 327 6.33 -6.06 -18.72
N ARG A 328 7.19 -6.64 -17.90
CA ARG A 328 7.00 -6.75 -16.44
C ARG A 328 6.79 -5.40 -15.76
N GLY A 329 7.58 -4.39 -16.12
CA GLY A 329 7.46 -3.05 -15.54
C GLY A 329 6.15 -2.35 -15.89
N GLU A 330 5.68 -2.49 -17.14
CA GLU A 330 4.40 -1.94 -17.60
C GLU A 330 3.22 -2.61 -16.87
N ALA A 331 3.28 -3.95 -16.75
CA ALA A 331 2.28 -4.73 -16.04
C ALA A 331 2.16 -4.33 -14.56
N GLN A 332 3.29 -4.19 -13.86
CA GLN A 332 3.31 -3.74 -12.47
C GLN A 332 2.76 -2.32 -12.31
N GLY A 333 3.05 -1.43 -13.25
CA GLY A 333 2.49 -0.08 -13.25
C GLY A 333 0.96 -0.06 -13.34
N VAL A 334 0.39 -0.88 -14.24
CA VAL A 334 -1.07 -1.00 -14.40
C VAL A 334 -1.71 -1.60 -13.14
N VAL A 335 -1.12 -2.66 -12.58
CA VAL A 335 -1.62 -3.31 -11.34
C VAL A 335 -1.54 -2.33 -10.17
N GLY A 336 -0.42 -1.62 -10.00
CA GLY A 336 -0.26 -0.63 -8.93
C GLY A 336 -1.24 0.54 -9.03
N THR A 337 -1.50 1.04 -10.24
CA THR A 337 -2.51 2.08 -10.48
C THR A 337 -3.92 1.58 -10.16
N ALA A 338 -4.26 0.36 -10.59
CA ALA A 338 -5.55 -0.26 -10.28
C ALA A 338 -5.73 -0.44 -8.77
N GLN A 339 -4.69 -0.86 -8.06
CA GLN A 339 -4.70 -1.01 -6.61
C GLN A 339 -4.92 0.32 -5.89
N SER A 340 -4.07 1.31 -6.16
CA SER A 340 -4.18 2.62 -5.48
C SER A 340 -5.50 3.32 -5.78
N GLY A 341 -5.96 3.25 -7.04
CA GLY A 341 -7.23 3.84 -7.45
C GLY A 341 -8.44 3.15 -6.78
N SER A 342 -8.44 1.83 -6.73
CA SER A 342 -9.52 1.09 -6.07
C SER A 342 -9.50 1.27 -4.55
N MET A 343 -8.32 1.34 -3.91
CA MET A 343 -8.22 1.67 -2.48
C MET A 343 -8.80 3.06 -2.20
N ALA A 344 -8.51 4.07 -3.04
CA ALA A 344 -9.09 5.40 -2.90
C ALA A 344 -10.62 5.36 -2.97
N ILE A 345 -11.19 4.64 -3.94
CA ILE A 345 -12.64 4.46 -4.07
C ILE A 345 -13.19 3.73 -2.84
N GLY A 346 -12.55 2.65 -2.41
CA GLY A 346 -12.94 1.88 -1.23
C GLY A 346 -12.99 2.75 0.03
N SER A 347 -11.98 3.60 0.23
CA SER A 347 -11.94 4.53 1.37
C SER A 347 -13.06 5.57 1.31
N LEU A 348 -13.34 6.12 0.12
CA LEU A 348 -14.44 7.09 -0.07
C LEU A 348 -15.80 6.50 0.32
N ILE A 349 -16.09 5.28 -0.10
CA ILE A 349 -17.38 4.63 0.19
C ILE A 349 -17.42 4.01 1.58
N GLY A 350 -16.29 3.58 2.13
CA GLY A 350 -16.21 2.88 3.42
C GLY A 350 -16.82 3.65 4.58
N GLY A 351 -16.52 4.95 4.67
CA GLY A 351 -17.13 5.82 5.68
C GLY A 351 -18.64 5.96 5.51
N SER A 352 -19.11 6.11 4.27
CA SER A 352 -20.56 6.21 3.99
C SER A 352 -21.30 4.92 4.31
N LEU A 353 -20.70 3.77 4.02
CA LEU A 353 -21.25 2.46 4.38
C LEU A 353 -21.32 2.28 5.91
N PHE A 354 -20.32 2.74 6.64
CA PHE A 354 -20.33 2.67 8.10
C PHE A 354 -21.42 3.53 8.74
N ALA A 355 -21.79 4.64 8.10
CA ALA A 355 -22.91 5.48 8.51
C ALA A 355 -24.27 4.77 8.41
N LEU A 356 -24.41 3.80 7.51
CA LEU A 356 -25.61 2.99 7.34
C LEU A 356 -25.75 1.89 8.40
N GLY A 357 -24.63 1.51 9.03
CA GLY A 357 -24.57 0.50 10.08
C GLY A 357 -23.19 -0.13 10.17
N VAL A 358 -22.77 -0.50 11.38
CA VAL A 358 -21.42 -1.03 11.67
C VAL A 358 -21.08 -2.27 10.83
N GLY A 359 -22.04 -3.14 10.56
CA GLY A 359 -21.84 -4.37 9.79
C GLY A 359 -21.86 -4.18 8.28
N VAL A 360 -22.53 -3.12 7.77
CA VAL A 360 -22.74 -2.91 6.34
C VAL A 360 -21.45 -2.91 5.54
N PRO A 361 -20.38 -2.17 5.92
CA PRO A 361 -19.16 -2.14 5.13
C PRO A 361 -18.44 -3.48 5.07
N PHE A 362 -18.55 -4.34 6.08
CA PHE A 362 -17.95 -5.68 6.07
C PHE A 362 -18.65 -6.60 5.07
N PHE A 363 -19.97 -6.57 5.01
CA PHE A 363 -20.72 -7.33 4.00
C PHE A 363 -20.42 -6.84 2.58
N VAL A 364 -20.33 -5.52 2.40
CA VAL A 364 -19.96 -4.94 1.09
C VAL A 364 -18.52 -5.31 0.73
N ALA A 365 -17.57 -5.22 1.65
CA ALA A 365 -16.19 -5.62 1.44
C ALA A 365 -16.08 -7.10 1.04
N ALA A 366 -16.79 -8.00 1.75
CA ALA A 366 -16.85 -9.42 1.41
C ALA A 366 -17.43 -9.63 0.01
N ALA A 367 -18.57 -9.02 -0.28
CA ALA A 367 -19.26 -9.16 -1.56
C ALA A 367 -18.40 -8.65 -2.73
N VAL A 368 -17.73 -7.52 -2.55
CA VAL A 368 -16.84 -6.91 -3.55
C VAL A 368 -15.61 -7.79 -3.77
N GLY A 369 -14.87 -8.13 -2.72
CA GLY A 369 -13.66 -8.95 -2.83
C GLY A 369 -13.95 -10.32 -3.45
N PHE A 370 -14.97 -11.02 -2.96
CA PHE A 370 -15.41 -12.31 -3.50
C PHE A 370 -15.97 -12.19 -4.93
N GLY A 371 -16.80 -11.17 -5.20
CA GLY A 371 -17.39 -10.93 -6.51
C GLY A 371 -16.34 -10.66 -7.59
N PHE A 372 -15.33 -9.84 -7.30
CA PHE A 372 -14.24 -9.59 -8.23
C PHE A 372 -13.33 -10.83 -8.42
N ALA A 373 -13.13 -11.66 -7.37
CA ALA A 373 -12.46 -12.93 -7.51
C ALA A 373 -13.23 -13.87 -8.49
N LEU A 374 -14.55 -13.95 -8.34
CA LEU A 374 -15.42 -14.70 -9.27
C LEU A 374 -15.36 -14.14 -10.70
N ALA A 375 -15.41 -12.81 -10.84
CA ALA A 375 -15.32 -12.14 -12.15
C ALA A 375 -13.98 -12.40 -12.86
N ALA A 376 -12.91 -12.70 -12.13
CA ALA A 376 -11.62 -13.06 -12.70
C ALA A 376 -11.54 -14.52 -13.19
N LEU A 377 -12.42 -15.40 -12.73
CA LEU A 377 -12.40 -16.85 -13.05
C LEU A 377 -12.33 -17.18 -14.55
N PRO A 378 -13.13 -16.55 -15.44
CA PRO A 378 -13.04 -16.84 -16.87
C PRO A 378 -11.64 -16.57 -17.42
N GLY A 379 -11.01 -15.47 -16.95
CA GLY A 379 -9.65 -15.10 -17.33
C GLY A 379 -8.60 -16.08 -16.81
N LEU A 380 -8.73 -16.51 -15.54
CA LEU A 380 -7.84 -17.50 -14.94
C LEU A 380 -7.92 -18.86 -15.65
N ARG A 381 -9.13 -19.31 -16.01
CA ARG A 381 -9.35 -20.56 -16.77
C ARG A 381 -8.80 -20.49 -18.18
N ALA A 382 -9.04 -19.38 -18.89
CA ALA A 382 -8.57 -19.19 -20.26
C ALA A 382 -7.04 -19.10 -20.36
N ALA A 383 -6.38 -18.48 -19.37
CA ALA A 383 -4.91 -18.43 -19.29
C ALA A 383 -4.28 -19.82 -19.10
N GLY A 384 -4.98 -20.75 -18.41
CA GLY A 384 -4.48 -22.10 -18.20
C GLY A 384 -4.61 -23.05 -19.40
N ARG A 385 -5.53 -22.76 -20.31
CA ARG A 385 -5.70 -23.54 -21.55
C ARG A 385 -4.66 -23.21 -22.61
N ARG A 386 -4.01 -22.05 -22.49
CA ARG A 386 -2.83 -21.67 -23.29
C ARG A 386 -1.60 -22.09 -22.51
N GLY A 387 -1.18 -23.35 -22.67
CA GLY A 387 0.08 -23.86 -22.09
C GLY A 387 1.25 -22.90 -22.33
N PRO A 388 2.40 -23.09 -21.66
CA PRO A 388 3.58 -22.25 -21.92
C PRO A 388 3.80 -22.20 -23.43
N VAL A 389 3.88 -20.99 -23.98
CA VAL A 389 4.22 -20.79 -25.40
C VAL A 389 5.63 -21.38 -25.56
N ILE A 390 5.68 -22.63 -26.03
CA ILE A 390 6.93 -23.25 -26.46
C ILE A 390 7.35 -22.39 -27.64
N GLN A 391 8.38 -21.58 -27.47
CA GLN A 391 9.08 -20.97 -28.59
C GLN A 391 9.74 -22.13 -29.33
N GLU A 392 9.29 -22.40 -30.54
CA GLU A 392 10.08 -23.16 -31.48
C GLU A 392 11.46 -22.47 -31.61
N PRO A 393 12.55 -23.21 -31.49
CA PRO A 393 13.88 -22.63 -31.73
C PRO A 393 13.94 -22.14 -33.18
N ALA A 394 14.33 -20.88 -33.38
CA ALA A 394 14.58 -20.26 -34.66
C ALA A 394 15.87 -20.82 -35.29
#